data_3c832766089d9574897996f0228ca1c1
#
_entry.id   3c832766089d9574897996f0228ca1c1
#
_cell.length_a   1.000
_cell.length_b   1.000
_cell.length_c   1.000
_cell.angle_alpha   90.00
_cell.angle_beta   90.00
_cell.angle_gamma   90.00
#
_symmetry.space_group_name_H-M   'P 1'
#
loop_
_entity.id
_entity.type
_entity.pdbx_description
1 polymer ?
#
loop_
_entity_poly.entity_id
_entity_poly.type
_entity_poly.pdbx_seq_one_letter_code
_entity_poly.pdbx_strand_id
1 'polypeptide(L)'
;MWAHLKRITKPNGAIVLTASQPFTSALVMSNVGMFRYEIIWDKVNKYTGALNANKMPMKRHENIAVFYSKLPAYNKQFRSGKPFNSKNNSGHGAHTVYGKGAESRQTINTGNHNPCSVLEIKGDNKKEAGLHPTQKPVALMEYLIRTYTNLGETVLDFTCGSGTTGVAAANTGRRFIGIERDPDYFQIAQARIQKAQADAITNRMREATQ
;
A
#
# COMPACT_ATOMS: atom_id res chain seq x y z
N MET A 1 10.34 -10.77 15.36
CA MET A 1 9.64 -10.45 14.10
C MET A 1 10.56 -10.59 12.88
N TRP A 2 11.64 -9.79 12.73
CA TRP A 2 12.47 -9.75 11.51
C TRP A 2 13.10 -11.09 11.10
N ALA A 3 13.56 -11.91 12.05
CA ALA A 3 14.13 -13.23 11.75
C ALA A 3 13.11 -14.13 11.01
N HIS A 4 11.85 -14.12 11.47
CA HIS A 4 10.79 -14.89 10.82
C HIS A 4 10.42 -14.31 9.46
N LEU A 5 10.23 -12.98 9.37
CA LEU A 5 9.91 -12.33 8.10
C LEU A 5 10.99 -12.57 7.05
N LYS A 6 12.28 -12.44 7.41
CA LYS A 6 13.40 -12.74 6.49
C LYS A 6 13.41 -14.20 6.03
N ARG A 7 13.04 -15.14 6.90
CA ARG A 7 13.02 -16.58 6.58
C ARG A 7 11.92 -16.96 5.59
N ILE A 8 10.74 -16.33 5.72
CA ILE A 8 9.55 -16.71 4.94
C ILE A 8 9.32 -15.82 3.70
N THR A 9 9.91 -14.63 3.66
CA THR A 9 9.80 -13.74 2.51
C THR A 9 10.79 -14.15 1.43
N LYS A 10 10.34 -14.22 0.17
CA LYS A 10 11.23 -14.46 -0.97
C LYS A 10 12.33 -13.39 -1.02
N PRO A 11 13.53 -13.71 -1.58
CA PRO A 11 14.62 -12.73 -1.68
C PRO A 11 14.23 -11.41 -2.36
N ASN A 12 13.31 -11.45 -3.32
CA ASN A 12 12.71 -10.32 -4.04
C ASN A 12 11.27 -10.01 -3.58
N GLY A 13 10.89 -10.39 -2.38
CA GLY A 13 9.61 -10.04 -1.78
C GLY A 13 9.69 -8.72 -1.02
N ALA A 14 8.62 -7.94 -1.01
CA ALA A 14 8.48 -6.75 -0.19
C ALA A 14 7.82 -7.09 1.15
N ILE A 15 8.27 -6.40 2.21
CA ILE A 15 7.62 -6.37 3.51
C ILE A 15 7.08 -4.94 3.66
N VAL A 16 5.77 -4.80 3.74
CA VAL A 16 5.06 -3.52 3.77
C VAL A 16 4.26 -3.45 5.06
N LEU A 17 4.59 -2.49 5.92
CA LEU A 17 4.01 -2.38 7.26
C LEU A 17 3.41 -1.00 7.48
N THR A 18 2.15 -0.96 7.90
CA THR A 18 1.47 0.28 8.30
C THR A 18 1.83 0.63 9.74
N ALA A 19 2.12 1.88 10.01
CA ALA A 19 2.53 2.36 11.32
C ALA A 19 2.11 3.81 11.56
N SER A 20 2.26 4.25 12.79
CA SER A 20 2.07 5.64 13.20
C SER A 20 3.17 6.03 14.17
N GLN A 21 3.58 7.32 14.14
CA GLN A 21 4.55 7.83 15.11
C GLN A 21 4.05 7.69 16.56
N PRO A 22 4.92 7.39 17.52
CA PRO A 22 6.38 7.20 17.42
C PRO A 22 6.81 5.80 16.95
N PHE A 23 5.87 4.86 16.85
CA PHE A 23 6.18 3.47 16.47
C PHE A 23 6.82 3.36 15.08
N THR A 24 6.46 4.22 14.12
CA THR A 24 7.09 4.24 12.80
C THR A 24 8.61 4.39 12.90
N SER A 25 9.09 5.33 13.70
CA SER A 25 10.54 5.54 13.89
C SER A 25 11.20 4.32 14.49
N ALA A 26 10.63 3.72 15.52
CA ALA A 26 11.14 2.51 16.14
C ALA A 26 11.18 1.32 15.16
N LEU A 27 10.14 1.17 14.33
CA LEU A 27 10.04 0.14 13.31
C LEU A 27 11.15 0.29 12.25
N VAL A 28 11.37 1.50 11.74
CA VAL A 28 12.42 1.78 10.76
C VAL A 28 13.80 1.50 11.36
N MET A 29 14.05 2.02 12.56
CA MET A 29 15.34 1.81 13.26
C MET A 29 15.61 0.35 13.60
N SER A 30 14.57 -0.46 13.79
CA SER A 30 14.74 -1.89 14.09
C SER A 30 15.29 -2.71 12.90
N ASN A 31 15.26 -2.17 11.66
CA ASN A 31 15.81 -2.83 10.48
C ASN A 31 16.18 -1.84 9.35
N VAL A 32 17.04 -0.88 9.66
CA VAL A 32 17.52 0.14 8.72
C VAL A 32 18.11 -0.47 7.45
N GLY A 33 18.80 -1.59 7.57
CA GLY A 33 19.44 -2.27 6.42
C GLY A 33 18.45 -2.73 5.33
N MET A 34 17.20 -3.04 5.69
CA MET A 34 16.16 -3.41 4.73
C MET A 34 15.19 -2.27 4.42
N PHE A 35 15.13 -1.22 5.24
CA PHE A 35 14.27 -0.07 4.98
C PHE A 35 14.65 0.60 3.66
N ARG A 36 13.66 0.97 2.87
CA ARG A 36 13.90 1.62 1.57
C ARG A 36 13.25 2.99 1.46
N TYR A 37 11.96 3.06 1.76
CA TYR A 37 11.19 4.31 1.75
C TYR A 37 9.89 4.15 2.51
N GLU A 38 9.25 5.28 2.77
CA GLU A 38 7.90 5.32 3.28
C GLU A 38 6.93 5.88 2.25
N ILE A 39 5.68 5.49 2.40
CA ILE A 39 4.52 6.08 1.73
C ILE A 39 3.64 6.67 2.83
N ILE A 40 3.16 7.87 2.63
CA ILE A 40 2.17 8.51 3.51
C ILE A 40 0.78 8.18 2.97
N TRP A 41 0.01 7.42 3.72
CA TRP A 41 -1.39 7.26 3.41
C TRP A 41 -2.18 8.43 3.97
N ASP A 42 -2.65 9.33 3.09
CA ASP A 42 -3.60 10.37 3.41
C ASP A 42 -5.03 9.82 3.36
N LYS A 43 -5.73 9.90 4.49
CA LYS A 43 -7.11 9.39 4.65
C LYS A 43 -8.16 10.31 4.01
N VAL A 44 -7.74 11.45 3.44
CA VAL A 44 -8.53 12.48 2.77
C VAL A 44 -9.56 13.16 3.70
N ASN A 45 -10.55 12.42 4.18
CA ASN A 45 -11.69 12.94 4.95
C ASN A 45 -11.83 12.32 6.34
N LYS A 46 -10.84 11.55 6.81
CA LYS A 46 -10.86 10.93 8.13
C LYS A 46 -9.71 11.43 8.99
N TYR A 47 -10.05 11.83 10.19
CA TYR A 47 -9.12 12.38 11.17
C TYR A 47 -9.15 11.56 12.45
N THR A 48 -8.04 11.51 13.15
CA THR A 48 -7.92 10.95 14.50
C THR A 48 -7.37 12.00 15.46
N GLY A 49 -7.65 11.85 16.77
CA GLY A 49 -7.16 12.79 17.78
C GLY A 49 -8.11 13.97 18.05
N ALA A 50 -9.40 13.88 17.71
CA ALA A 50 -10.36 14.95 17.92
C ALA A 50 -10.45 15.45 19.37
N LEU A 51 -10.27 14.58 20.37
CA LEU A 51 -10.25 14.94 21.79
C LEU A 51 -9.13 15.91 22.17
N ASN A 52 -8.07 15.94 21.36
CA ASN A 52 -6.91 16.80 21.58
C ASN A 52 -6.82 17.97 20.57
N ALA A 53 -7.88 18.23 19.81
CA ALA A 53 -7.86 19.25 18.74
C ALA A 53 -7.54 20.66 19.24
N ASN A 54 -7.82 20.95 20.51
CA ASN A 54 -7.48 22.23 21.15
C ASN A 54 -5.99 22.34 21.60
N LYS A 55 -5.22 21.25 21.50
CA LYS A 55 -3.83 21.19 21.96
C LYS A 55 -2.84 20.86 20.85
N MET A 56 -3.29 20.14 19.81
CA MET A 56 -2.46 19.73 18.69
C MET A 56 -3.30 19.51 17.44
N PRO A 57 -2.71 19.53 16.23
CA PRO A 57 -3.40 19.21 15.00
C PRO A 57 -3.95 17.78 15.00
N MET A 58 -5.15 17.61 14.46
CA MET A 58 -5.72 16.29 14.22
C MET A 58 -4.89 15.54 13.17
N LYS A 59 -4.71 14.25 13.37
CA LYS A 59 -3.92 13.39 12.45
C LYS A 59 -4.79 12.87 11.32
N ARG A 60 -4.39 13.14 10.08
CA ARG A 60 -5.08 12.71 8.86
C ARG A 60 -4.37 11.57 8.12
N HIS A 61 -3.14 11.24 8.48
CA HIS A 61 -2.34 10.28 7.75
C HIS A 61 -1.81 9.14 8.62
N GLU A 62 -1.39 8.07 7.97
CA GLU A 62 -0.56 7.00 8.53
C GLU A 62 0.66 6.75 7.63
N ASN A 63 1.72 6.20 8.23
CA ASN A 63 2.93 5.83 7.52
C ASN A 63 2.84 4.38 7.03
N ILE A 64 3.40 4.11 5.86
CA ILE A 64 3.56 2.78 5.30
C ILE A 64 5.05 2.61 5.02
N ALA A 65 5.71 1.81 5.82
CA ALA A 65 7.14 1.55 5.70
C ALA A 65 7.39 0.35 4.78
N VAL A 66 8.25 0.52 3.78
CA VAL A 66 8.58 -0.49 2.77
C VAL A 66 10.00 -1.00 2.99
N PHE A 67 10.12 -2.32 3.15
CA PHE A 67 11.38 -3.02 3.38
C PHE A 67 11.57 -4.12 2.34
N TYR A 68 12.78 -4.25 1.83
CA TYR A 68 13.18 -5.40 1.01
C TYR A 68 14.70 -5.58 0.97
N SER A 69 15.15 -6.81 0.72
CA SER A 69 16.57 -7.12 0.53
C SER A 69 17.00 -6.89 -0.91
N LYS A 70 16.26 -7.44 -1.87
CA LYS A 70 16.44 -7.24 -3.31
C LYS A 70 15.20 -6.57 -3.88
N LEU A 71 15.34 -5.83 -4.96
CA LEU A 71 14.25 -5.12 -5.61
C LEU A 71 13.07 -6.08 -5.88
N PRO A 72 11.88 -5.82 -5.31
CA PRO A 72 10.69 -6.63 -5.53
C PRO A 72 10.03 -6.32 -6.88
N ALA A 73 8.97 -7.04 -7.21
CA ALA A 73 8.04 -6.57 -8.22
C ALA A 73 7.60 -5.13 -7.88
N TYR A 74 7.63 -4.25 -8.87
CA TYR A 74 7.14 -2.89 -8.73
C TYR A 74 6.26 -2.54 -9.92
N ASN A 75 4.97 -2.80 -9.77
CA ASN A 75 3.96 -2.51 -10.78
C ASN A 75 3.42 -1.10 -10.53
N LYS A 76 3.83 -0.15 -11.36
CA LYS A 76 3.43 1.26 -11.21
C LYS A 76 1.91 1.42 -11.28
N GLN A 77 1.33 1.96 -10.23
CA GLN A 77 -0.07 2.38 -10.23
C GLN A 77 -0.12 3.87 -10.62
N PHE A 78 -0.31 4.12 -11.92
CA PHE A 78 -0.35 5.49 -12.43
C PHE A 78 -1.54 6.27 -11.86
N ARG A 79 -1.34 7.57 -11.65
CA ARG A 79 -2.39 8.51 -11.24
C ARG A 79 -2.90 9.24 -12.47
N SER A 80 -4.20 9.40 -12.59
CA SER A 80 -4.79 10.26 -13.61
C SER A 80 -4.52 11.74 -13.28
N GLY A 81 -4.17 12.52 -14.28
CA GLY A 81 -3.90 13.94 -14.15
C GLY A 81 -4.03 14.68 -15.50
N LYS A 82 -3.78 15.96 -15.47
CA LYS A 82 -3.80 16.75 -16.71
C LYS A 82 -2.63 16.37 -17.61
N PRO A 83 -2.84 16.14 -18.91
CA PRO A 83 -1.75 15.98 -19.86
C PRO A 83 -0.84 17.22 -19.86
N PHE A 84 0.45 17.01 -20.06
CA PHE A 84 1.38 18.13 -20.20
C PHE A 84 2.48 17.81 -21.22
N ASN A 85 3.01 18.88 -21.81
CA ASN A 85 4.17 18.84 -22.67
C ASN A 85 5.24 19.75 -22.06
N SER A 86 6.34 19.18 -21.61
CA SER A 86 7.42 19.93 -20.98
C SER A 86 8.70 19.74 -21.78
N LYS A 87 9.32 20.86 -22.14
CA LYS A 87 10.68 20.90 -22.65
C LYS A 87 11.61 21.18 -21.49
N ASN A 88 12.39 20.23 -21.06
CA ASN A 88 13.47 20.50 -20.13
C ASN A 88 14.59 21.19 -20.89
N ASN A 89 14.70 22.51 -20.74
CA ASN A 89 15.88 23.25 -21.17
C ASN A 89 17.00 22.97 -20.16
N SER A 90 17.77 21.94 -20.39
CA SER A 90 18.98 21.61 -19.63
C SER A 90 20.14 22.57 -19.97
N GLY A 91 19.86 23.88 -20.02
CA GLY A 91 20.79 24.91 -20.42
C GLY A 91 21.43 25.72 -19.29
N HIS A 92 21.31 25.30 -18.02
CA HIS A 92 21.97 26.02 -16.91
C HIS A 92 22.74 25.07 -16.01
N GLY A 93 24.09 25.21 -16.07
CA GLY A 93 25.04 24.95 -15.01
C GLY A 93 25.02 23.58 -14.36
N ALA A 94 25.84 22.72 -14.85
CA ALA A 94 26.18 21.39 -14.36
C ALA A 94 26.71 21.36 -12.92
N HIS A 95 25.89 21.64 -11.94
CA HIS A 95 26.14 21.23 -10.55
C HIS A 95 24.84 20.80 -9.91
N THR A 96 24.32 19.67 -10.34
CA THR A 96 23.23 19.02 -9.63
C THR A 96 23.80 17.96 -8.70
N VAL A 97 23.26 17.87 -7.51
CA VAL A 97 23.53 16.82 -6.52
C VAL A 97 23.40 15.39 -7.11
N TYR A 98 22.86 15.27 -8.30
CA TYR A 98 22.53 14.01 -8.98
C TYR A 98 23.41 13.69 -10.22
N GLY A 99 24.55 14.38 -10.43
CA GLY A 99 25.48 14.09 -11.53
C GLY A 99 25.27 14.94 -12.79
N LYS A 100 25.97 14.60 -13.90
CA LYS A 100 25.92 15.35 -15.16
C LYS A 100 24.49 15.49 -15.68
N GLY A 101 24.08 16.71 -15.99
CA GLY A 101 22.77 17.05 -16.52
C GLY A 101 22.42 16.20 -17.75
N ALA A 102 21.23 15.61 -17.75
CA ALA A 102 20.73 14.88 -18.90
C ALA A 102 20.47 15.84 -20.06
N GLU A 103 20.69 15.35 -21.29
CA GLU A 103 20.35 16.06 -22.52
C GLU A 103 18.88 16.56 -22.49
N SER A 104 18.62 17.68 -23.15
CA SER A 104 17.27 18.25 -23.23
C SER A 104 16.29 17.24 -23.83
N ARG A 105 15.39 16.71 -23.02
CA ARG A 105 14.36 15.80 -23.47
C ARG A 105 13.01 16.49 -23.43
N GLN A 106 12.28 16.40 -24.52
CA GLN A 106 10.86 16.73 -24.53
C GLN A 106 10.10 15.58 -23.86
N THR A 107 9.34 15.89 -22.81
CA THR A 107 8.49 14.92 -22.13
C THR A 107 7.04 15.25 -22.49
N ILE A 108 6.40 14.35 -23.21
CA ILE A 108 4.94 14.40 -23.48
C ILE A 108 4.27 13.42 -22.51
N ASN A 109 3.39 13.93 -21.67
CA ASN A 109 2.59 13.13 -20.75
C ASN A 109 1.12 13.20 -21.18
N THR A 110 0.52 12.03 -21.40
CA THR A 110 -0.86 11.87 -21.85
C THR A 110 -1.89 11.89 -20.71
N GLY A 111 -1.49 12.25 -19.50
CA GLY A 111 -2.34 12.25 -18.32
C GLY A 111 -2.06 11.12 -17.33
N ASN A 112 -1.07 10.26 -17.63
CA ASN A 112 -0.62 9.20 -16.74
C ASN A 112 0.59 9.68 -15.91
N HIS A 113 0.35 10.09 -14.68
CA HIS A 113 1.40 10.57 -13.78
C HIS A 113 1.98 9.44 -12.95
N ASN A 114 3.29 9.45 -12.73
CA ASN A 114 3.94 8.50 -11.84
C ASN A 114 3.33 8.58 -10.42
N PRO A 115 3.29 7.45 -9.69
CA PRO A 115 2.91 7.49 -8.28
C PRO A 115 3.87 8.37 -7.49
N CYS A 116 3.39 8.94 -6.39
CA CYS A 116 4.20 9.72 -5.45
C CYS A 116 4.12 9.10 -4.06
N SER A 117 4.94 9.63 -3.15
CA SER A 117 5.02 9.14 -1.77
C SER A 117 3.80 9.48 -0.90
N VAL A 118 2.90 10.33 -1.37
CA VAL A 118 1.62 10.60 -0.71
C VAL A 118 0.51 9.93 -1.48
N LEU A 119 -0.19 9.01 -0.82
CA LEU A 119 -1.26 8.20 -1.39
C LEU A 119 -2.59 8.63 -0.79
N GLU A 120 -3.44 9.24 -1.60
CA GLU A 120 -4.77 9.67 -1.20
C GLU A 120 -5.78 8.55 -1.43
N ILE A 121 -6.17 7.86 -0.36
CA ILE A 121 -7.20 6.83 -0.38
C ILE A 121 -8.16 7.07 0.78
N LYS A 122 -9.43 7.26 0.47
CA LYS A 122 -10.47 7.44 1.50
C LYS A 122 -10.58 6.21 2.39
N GLY A 123 -10.77 6.44 3.67
CA GLY A 123 -11.10 5.35 4.60
C GLY A 123 -12.47 4.74 4.27
N ASP A 124 -12.69 3.49 4.67
CA ASP A 124 -13.94 2.77 4.44
C ASP A 124 -15.17 3.56 4.94
N ASN A 125 -16.31 3.37 4.28
CA ASN A 125 -17.60 3.90 4.70
C ASN A 125 -18.06 3.28 6.04
N LYS A 126 -18.99 3.93 6.74
CA LYS A 126 -19.50 3.46 8.06
C LYS A 126 -20.01 2.02 8.06
N LYS A 127 -20.52 1.50 6.94
CA LYS A 127 -21.01 0.12 6.80
C LYS A 127 -19.89 -0.93 6.78
N GLU A 128 -18.71 -0.54 6.32
CA GLU A 128 -17.53 -1.41 6.22
C GLU A 128 -16.49 -1.11 7.31
N ALA A 129 -16.57 0.08 7.90
CA ALA A 129 -15.76 0.49 9.04
C ALA A 129 -16.31 -0.08 10.34
N GLY A 130 -15.42 -0.49 11.23
CA GLY A 130 -15.81 -0.84 12.60
C GLY A 130 -15.88 -2.32 12.93
N LEU A 131 -15.53 -3.19 11.98
CA LEU A 131 -15.36 -4.62 12.27
C LEU A 131 -14.07 -4.89 13.07
N HIS A 132 -13.10 -3.98 13.02
CA HIS A 132 -11.87 -4.03 13.80
C HIS A 132 -11.37 -2.60 14.05
N PRO A 133 -10.88 -2.25 15.27
CA PRO A 133 -10.49 -0.88 15.63
C PRO A 133 -9.44 -0.24 14.72
N THR A 134 -8.54 -1.03 14.16
CA THR A 134 -7.44 -0.59 13.29
C THR A 134 -7.63 -1.00 11.82
N GLN A 135 -8.86 -1.33 11.43
CA GLN A 135 -9.15 -1.75 10.06
C GLN A 135 -8.66 -0.73 9.03
N LYS A 136 -8.00 -1.22 8.00
CA LYS A 136 -7.57 -0.44 6.83
C LYS A 136 -8.58 -0.60 5.69
N PRO A 137 -8.72 0.40 4.79
CA PRO A 137 -9.60 0.25 3.63
C PRO A 137 -9.08 -0.82 2.66
N VAL A 138 -10.02 -1.58 2.07
CA VAL A 138 -9.70 -2.60 1.06
C VAL A 138 -8.92 -1.98 -0.10
N ALA A 139 -9.33 -0.80 -0.58
CA ALA A 139 -8.66 -0.10 -1.68
C ALA A 139 -7.17 0.19 -1.40
N LEU A 140 -6.80 0.48 -0.14
CA LEU A 140 -5.39 0.68 0.24
C LEU A 140 -4.61 -0.63 0.12
N MET A 141 -5.15 -1.74 0.63
CA MET A 141 -4.49 -3.03 0.55
C MET A 141 -4.39 -3.51 -0.90
N GLU A 142 -5.41 -3.30 -1.73
CA GLU A 142 -5.37 -3.61 -3.15
C GLU A 142 -4.27 -2.84 -3.88
N TYR A 143 -4.14 -1.53 -3.61
CA TYR A 143 -3.08 -0.71 -4.18
C TYR A 143 -1.68 -1.27 -3.83
N LEU A 144 -1.44 -1.58 -2.55
CA LEU A 144 -0.16 -2.12 -2.10
C LEU A 144 0.11 -3.51 -2.68
N ILE A 145 -0.89 -4.39 -2.70
CA ILE A 145 -0.79 -5.74 -3.27
C ILE A 145 -0.47 -5.67 -4.77
N ARG A 146 -1.20 -4.87 -5.54
CA ARG A 146 -0.93 -4.69 -6.97
C ARG A 146 0.46 -4.14 -7.22
N THR A 147 0.93 -3.20 -6.38
CA THR A 147 2.24 -2.56 -6.54
C THR A 147 3.39 -3.56 -6.34
N TYR A 148 3.32 -4.40 -5.30
CA TYR A 148 4.47 -5.20 -4.87
C TYR A 148 4.35 -6.69 -5.18
N THR A 149 3.31 -7.12 -5.89
CA THR A 149 3.10 -8.52 -6.26
C THR A 149 2.59 -8.67 -7.68
N ASN A 150 2.86 -9.83 -8.30
CA ASN A 150 2.25 -10.25 -9.55
C ASN A 150 1.03 -11.14 -9.30
N LEU A 151 0.20 -11.35 -10.35
CA LEU A 151 -0.94 -12.27 -10.28
C LEU A 151 -0.51 -13.66 -9.80
N GLY A 152 -1.32 -14.29 -8.96
CA GLY A 152 -1.08 -15.63 -8.43
C GLY A 152 0.00 -15.70 -7.34
N GLU A 153 0.70 -14.61 -7.00
CA GLU A 153 1.64 -14.61 -5.88
C GLU A 153 0.91 -14.63 -4.54
N THR A 154 1.65 -14.98 -3.48
CA THR A 154 1.10 -15.13 -2.14
C THR A 154 1.37 -13.88 -1.30
N VAL A 155 0.32 -13.36 -0.68
CA VAL A 155 0.36 -12.29 0.31
C VAL A 155 0.18 -12.89 1.70
N LEU A 156 1.03 -12.51 2.63
CA LEU A 156 0.91 -12.87 4.04
C LEU A 156 0.52 -11.64 4.87
N ASP A 157 -0.48 -11.78 5.71
CA ASP A 157 -0.76 -10.84 6.79
C ASP A 157 -0.80 -11.60 8.12
N PHE A 158 0.21 -11.38 8.95
CA PHE A 158 0.38 -12.09 10.22
C PHE A 158 -0.38 -11.44 11.39
N THR A 159 -1.17 -10.42 11.13
CA THR A 159 -2.06 -9.72 12.07
C THR A 159 -3.31 -9.25 11.36
N CYS A 160 -3.99 -10.19 10.68
CA CYS A 160 -4.96 -9.84 9.66
C CYS A 160 -6.28 -9.24 10.17
N GLY A 161 -6.51 -9.26 11.49
CA GLY A 161 -7.70 -8.66 12.10
C GLY A 161 -8.98 -9.14 11.43
N SER A 162 -9.81 -8.23 10.96
CA SER A 162 -11.04 -8.53 10.21
C SER A 162 -10.81 -8.99 8.74
N GLY A 163 -9.57 -9.29 8.33
CA GLY A 163 -9.27 -9.93 7.04
C GLY A 163 -9.25 -9.00 5.82
N THR A 164 -9.07 -7.71 5.98
CA THR A 164 -9.08 -6.75 4.87
C THR A 164 -8.03 -7.06 3.80
N THR A 165 -6.82 -7.45 4.21
CA THR A 165 -5.73 -7.85 3.29
C THR A 165 -6.13 -9.10 2.48
N GLY A 166 -6.83 -10.05 3.10
CA GLY A 166 -7.33 -11.25 2.43
C GLY A 166 -8.42 -10.96 1.40
N VAL A 167 -9.35 -10.05 1.73
CA VAL A 167 -10.34 -9.54 0.76
C VAL A 167 -9.65 -8.89 -0.43
N ALA A 168 -8.68 -8.00 -0.18
CA ALA A 168 -7.92 -7.34 -1.22
C ALA A 168 -7.11 -8.32 -2.09
N ALA A 169 -6.54 -9.36 -1.48
CA ALA A 169 -5.84 -10.42 -2.21
C ALA A 169 -6.78 -11.20 -3.15
N ALA A 170 -7.98 -11.56 -2.68
CA ALA A 170 -9.00 -12.20 -3.49
C ALA A 170 -9.43 -11.33 -4.69
N ASN A 171 -9.74 -10.05 -4.44
CA ASN A 171 -10.13 -9.09 -5.46
C ASN A 171 -9.05 -8.88 -6.53
N THR A 172 -7.79 -9.01 -6.14
CA THR A 172 -6.65 -8.76 -7.04
C THR A 172 -6.05 -10.03 -7.63
N GLY A 173 -6.62 -11.21 -7.36
CA GLY A 173 -6.16 -12.48 -7.90
C GLY A 173 -4.86 -12.99 -7.30
N ARG A 174 -4.60 -12.70 -6.04
CA ARG A 174 -3.45 -13.20 -5.27
C ARG A 174 -3.90 -14.27 -4.29
N ARG A 175 -2.98 -15.18 -3.94
CA ARG A 175 -3.19 -16.12 -2.84
C ARG A 175 -2.98 -15.42 -1.52
N PHE A 176 -3.65 -15.86 -0.47
CA PHE A 176 -3.58 -15.24 0.84
C PHE A 176 -3.29 -16.25 1.94
N ILE A 177 -2.44 -15.84 2.88
CA ILE A 177 -2.23 -16.50 4.17
C ILE A 177 -2.47 -15.43 5.24
N GLY A 178 -3.44 -15.67 6.11
CA GLY A 178 -3.76 -14.79 7.24
C GLY A 178 -3.46 -15.49 8.56
N ILE A 179 -2.97 -14.72 9.54
CA ILE A 179 -2.84 -15.17 10.92
C ILE A 179 -3.57 -14.17 11.80
N GLU A 180 -4.51 -14.67 12.60
CA GLU A 180 -5.22 -13.87 13.60
C GLU A 180 -5.32 -14.70 14.88
N ARG A 181 -5.00 -14.07 15.99
CA ARG A 181 -5.00 -14.72 17.31
C ARG A 181 -6.36 -14.72 17.97
N ASP A 182 -7.12 -13.63 17.73
CA ASP A 182 -8.45 -13.46 18.30
C ASP A 182 -9.45 -14.32 17.52
N PRO A 183 -10.17 -15.24 18.18
CA PRO A 183 -11.09 -16.16 17.51
C PRO A 183 -12.27 -15.45 16.84
N ASP A 184 -12.76 -14.34 17.42
CA ASP A 184 -13.91 -13.61 16.89
C ASP A 184 -13.50 -12.87 15.60
N TYR A 185 -12.36 -12.19 15.63
CA TYR A 185 -11.81 -11.57 14.42
C TYR A 185 -11.42 -12.59 13.37
N PHE A 186 -10.92 -13.76 13.75
CA PHE A 186 -10.64 -14.85 12.82
C PHE A 186 -11.89 -15.29 12.05
N GLN A 187 -13.03 -15.50 12.76
CA GLN A 187 -14.29 -15.87 12.12
C GLN A 187 -14.80 -14.78 11.17
N ILE A 188 -14.71 -13.51 11.58
CA ILE A 188 -15.07 -12.37 10.74
C ILE A 188 -14.19 -12.35 9.47
N ALA A 189 -12.88 -12.51 9.63
CA ALA A 189 -11.93 -12.53 8.52
C ALA A 189 -12.25 -13.67 7.55
N GLN A 190 -12.48 -14.87 8.06
CA GLN A 190 -12.79 -16.05 7.26
C GLN A 190 -14.04 -15.84 6.40
N ALA A 191 -15.14 -15.37 7.01
CA ALA A 191 -16.39 -15.12 6.29
C ALA A 191 -16.23 -14.05 5.19
N ARG A 192 -15.53 -12.95 5.49
CA ARG A 192 -15.29 -11.87 4.53
C ARG A 192 -14.44 -12.31 3.36
N ILE A 193 -13.38 -13.06 3.63
CA ILE A 193 -12.46 -13.55 2.59
C ILE A 193 -13.16 -14.58 1.70
N GLN A 194 -13.91 -15.53 2.26
CA GLN A 194 -14.69 -16.51 1.50
C GLN A 194 -15.69 -15.83 0.56
N LYS A 195 -16.41 -14.83 1.07
CA LYS A 195 -17.31 -14.04 0.23
C LYS A 195 -16.58 -13.36 -0.92
N ALA A 196 -15.47 -12.67 -0.65
CA ALA A 196 -14.70 -11.99 -1.68
C ALA A 196 -14.14 -12.97 -2.74
N GLN A 197 -13.74 -14.16 -2.34
CA GLN A 197 -13.30 -15.22 -3.27
C GLN A 197 -14.43 -15.69 -4.18
N ALA A 198 -15.63 -15.93 -3.65
CA ALA A 198 -16.80 -16.32 -4.42
C ALA A 198 -17.20 -15.22 -5.43
N ASP A 199 -17.23 -13.96 -4.98
CA ASP A 199 -17.54 -12.80 -5.82
C ASP A 199 -16.50 -12.65 -6.95
N ALA A 200 -15.21 -12.83 -6.66
CA ALA A 200 -14.15 -12.77 -7.66
C ALA A 200 -14.24 -13.88 -8.72
N ILE A 201 -14.64 -15.09 -8.33
CA ILE A 201 -14.88 -16.20 -9.27
C ILE A 201 -16.06 -15.88 -10.18
N THR A 202 -17.18 -15.43 -9.61
CA THR A 202 -18.39 -15.06 -10.36
C THR A 202 -18.11 -13.95 -11.40
N ASN A 203 -17.34 -12.93 -11.01
CA ASN A 203 -16.99 -11.84 -11.90
C ASN A 203 -16.13 -12.31 -13.08
N ARG A 204 -15.13 -13.17 -12.82
CA ARG A 204 -14.30 -13.75 -13.90
C ARG A 204 -15.09 -14.61 -14.88
N MET A 205 -16.07 -15.39 -14.38
CA MET A 205 -16.94 -16.16 -15.24
C MET A 205 -17.78 -15.28 -16.15
N ARG A 206 -18.31 -14.16 -15.65
CA ARG A 206 -19.06 -13.19 -16.44
C ARG A 206 -18.21 -12.50 -17.52
N GLU A 207 -16.97 -12.13 -17.18
CA GLU A 207 -16.03 -11.52 -18.14
C GLU A 207 -15.61 -12.50 -19.24
N ALA A 208 -15.49 -13.79 -18.93
CA ALA A 208 -15.13 -14.83 -19.90
C ALA A 208 -16.29 -15.21 -20.87
N THR A 209 -17.53 -14.77 -20.57
CA THR A 209 -18.74 -15.07 -21.34
C THR A 209 -19.17 -13.90 -22.26
N GLN A 210 -18.48 -12.77 -22.17
CA GLN A 210 -18.63 -11.57 -23.02
C GLN A 210 -17.57 -11.53 -24.11
#